data_a5e51c39182074bc2b94b94832ffd2a2
#
_entry.id   a5e51c39182074bc2b94b94832ffd2a2
#
_cell.length_a   1.000
_cell.length_b   1.000
_cell.length_c   1.000
_cell.angle_alpha   90.00
_cell.angle_beta   90.00
_cell.angle_gamma   90.00
#
_symmetry.space_group_name_H-M   'P 1'
#
loop_
_entity.id
_entity.type
_entity.pdbx_description
1 polymer ?
#
loop_
_entity_poly.entity_id
_entity_poly.type
_entity_poly.pdbx_seq_one_letter_code
_entity_poly.pdbx_strand_id
1 'polypeptide(L)'
;MVTLPSAIPPILGHVVVTPRQFPTLLGRPSRLDSVTKIALAIAGSEASGGAGAQTDLKTFHQLGVFGCTSLTCIVSFDPHNDWGHRFVPVDPQVIHDQIEAAVAVHGRVDAVKIGMLGTPTTIGVVAEALESYQFPKVILDPVLICKGQEPGAALDTDNALREKLLPRADVVTPNLFETQTLAGVDEITSVEALKDAAKRIGDQGVPVVIAKAGT
;
A
#
# COMPACT_ATOMS: atom_id res chain seq x y z
N MET A 1 -17.45 -29.51 -17.78
CA MET A 1 -16.31 -30.12 -17.08
C MET A 1 -15.07 -29.37 -17.59
N VAL A 2 -14.71 -28.27 -16.93
CA VAL A 2 -13.55 -27.44 -17.29
C VAL A 2 -12.39 -27.94 -16.45
N THR A 3 -11.40 -28.55 -17.09
CA THR A 3 -10.17 -28.97 -16.46
C THR A 3 -9.32 -27.73 -16.13
N LEU A 4 -9.10 -27.47 -14.84
CA LEU A 4 -8.14 -26.49 -14.36
C LEU A 4 -6.72 -26.94 -14.76
N PRO A 5 -5.84 -26.03 -15.20
CA PRO A 5 -4.44 -26.37 -15.47
C PRO A 5 -3.73 -26.71 -14.17
N SER A 6 -2.78 -27.67 -14.30
CA SER A 6 -1.98 -28.27 -13.24
C SER A 6 -1.27 -27.27 -12.35
N ALA A 7 -1.29 -27.57 -11.06
CA ALA A 7 -0.74 -26.85 -9.94
C ALA A 7 0.61 -26.17 -10.21
N ILE A 8 0.66 -24.87 -10.07
CA ILE A 8 1.88 -24.11 -9.75
C ILE A 8 2.38 -24.65 -8.39
N PRO A 9 3.63 -25.07 -8.25
CA PRO A 9 4.15 -25.50 -6.94
C PRO A 9 4.01 -24.32 -5.97
N PRO A 10 3.55 -24.55 -4.73
CA PRO A 10 3.30 -23.49 -3.79
C PRO A 10 4.62 -22.79 -3.43
N ILE A 11 4.79 -21.55 -3.87
CA ILE A 11 5.78 -20.62 -3.30
C ILE A 11 5.17 -20.12 -1.98
N LEU A 12 4.90 -21.05 -1.08
CA LEU A 12 4.23 -20.80 0.18
C LEU A 12 5.16 -20.02 1.13
N GLY A 13 4.77 -18.81 1.46
CA GLY A 13 5.26 -18.11 2.65
C GLY A 13 6.61 -17.40 2.52
N HIS A 14 7.10 -17.08 1.32
CA HIS A 14 8.33 -16.33 1.18
C HIS A 14 8.08 -14.82 1.12
N VAL A 15 8.66 -14.10 2.07
CA VAL A 15 8.77 -12.64 2.05
C VAL A 15 10.22 -12.30 1.72
N VAL A 16 10.44 -11.60 0.61
CA VAL A 16 11.77 -11.10 0.26
C VAL A 16 11.87 -9.66 0.70
N VAL A 17 12.80 -9.39 1.60
CA VAL A 17 13.17 -8.04 2.03
C VAL A 17 14.52 -7.70 1.42
N THR A 18 14.58 -6.65 0.62
CA THR A 18 15.84 -6.12 0.09
C THR A 18 16.24 -4.89 0.91
N PRO A 19 17.18 -5.00 1.86
CA PRO A 19 17.63 -3.83 2.60
C PRO A 19 18.74 -3.11 1.82
N ARG A 20 18.56 -1.85 1.50
CA ARG A 20 19.70 -0.93 1.48
C ARG A 20 19.99 -0.60 2.95
N GLN A 21 21.20 -0.95 3.41
CA GLN A 21 21.71 -0.83 4.78
C GLN A 21 20.88 0.03 5.74
N PHE A 22 20.07 -0.62 6.59
CA PHE A 22 19.50 0.05 7.75
C PHE A 22 20.55 0.13 8.86
N PRO A 23 20.76 1.28 9.50
CA PRO A 23 21.37 1.27 10.80
C PRO A 23 20.49 0.46 11.76
N THR A 24 21.12 -0.38 12.53
CA THR A 24 20.51 -1.33 13.48
C THR A 24 19.57 -0.59 14.44
N LEU A 25 18.27 -0.57 14.14
CA LEU A 25 17.20 0.01 14.97
C LEU A 25 16.42 -1.08 15.71
N LEU A 26 17.13 -2.06 16.29
CA LEU A 26 16.56 -3.01 17.25
C LEU A 26 17.10 -2.75 18.67
N GLY A 27 17.06 -1.48 19.11
CA GLY A 27 17.08 -1.14 20.53
C GLY A 27 15.65 -1.26 21.05
N ARG A 28 15.40 -2.11 22.07
CA ARG A 28 14.16 -2.04 22.84
C ARG A 28 14.01 -0.59 23.35
N PRO A 29 12.88 0.11 23.09
CA PRO A 29 12.68 1.43 23.68
C PRO A 29 12.72 1.28 25.19
N SER A 30 13.56 2.08 25.84
CA SER A 30 13.51 2.23 27.27
C SER A 30 12.14 2.82 27.66
N ARG A 31 11.57 2.39 28.77
CA ARG A 31 10.23 2.82 29.26
C ARG A 31 10.03 4.33 29.45
N LEU A 32 11.02 5.15 29.18
CA LEU A 32 11.04 6.60 29.41
C LEU A 32 10.82 7.47 28.16
N ASP A 33 10.80 6.89 26.93
CA ASP A 33 10.65 7.65 25.68
C ASP A 33 9.33 7.38 24.94
N SER A 34 8.27 6.92 25.62
CA SER A 34 7.03 6.54 24.96
C SER A 34 6.07 7.70 24.68
N VAL A 35 6.50 8.67 23.90
CA VAL A 35 5.52 9.49 23.17
C VAL A 35 4.84 8.57 22.17
N THR A 36 3.54 8.38 22.30
CA THR A 36 2.75 7.55 21.39
C THR A 36 3.02 7.97 19.94
N LYS A 37 3.42 7.03 19.11
CA LYS A 37 3.65 7.28 17.67
C LYS A 37 2.31 7.48 16.96
N ILE A 38 2.30 8.34 15.96
CA ILE A 38 1.11 8.67 15.16
C ILE A 38 1.33 8.19 13.75
N ALA A 39 0.39 7.40 13.24
CA ALA A 39 0.40 6.94 11.86
C ALA A 39 -0.89 7.36 11.14
N LEU A 40 -0.73 7.83 9.90
CA LEU A 40 -1.83 8.17 9.00
C LEU A 40 -1.99 7.05 7.96
N ALA A 41 -3.16 6.44 7.90
CA ALA A 41 -3.55 5.56 6.81
C ALA A 41 -4.29 6.37 5.74
N ILE A 42 -3.74 6.44 4.53
CA ILE A 42 -4.40 6.98 3.33
C ILE A 42 -4.85 5.79 2.50
N ALA A 43 -6.11 5.39 2.63
CA ALA A 43 -6.59 4.13 2.07
C ALA A 43 -8.11 4.11 1.87
N GLY A 44 -8.60 3.16 1.10
CA GLY A 44 -10.02 2.92 0.96
C GLY A 44 -10.63 2.34 2.23
N SER A 45 -11.91 2.64 2.45
CA SER A 45 -12.75 1.98 3.45
C SER A 45 -13.29 0.69 2.85
N GLU A 46 -13.12 -0.45 3.52
CA GLU A 46 -13.63 -1.75 3.11
C GLU A 46 -14.59 -2.29 4.17
N ALA A 47 -15.84 -2.58 3.76
CA ALA A 47 -16.96 -2.81 4.66
C ALA A 47 -16.80 -4.04 5.57
N SER A 48 -16.10 -5.11 5.12
CA SER A 48 -15.90 -6.32 5.93
C SER A 48 -14.87 -6.11 7.04
N GLY A 49 -14.03 -5.10 6.91
CA GLY A 49 -12.94 -4.82 7.86
C GLY A 49 -11.77 -5.80 7.76
N GLY A 50 -11.69 -6.56 6.66
CA GLY A 50 -10.58 -7.47 6.36
C GLY A 50 -9.40 -6.80 5.66
N ALA A 51 -9.62 -5.59 5.13
CA ALA A 51 -8.62 -4.79 4.42
C ALA A 51 -8.83 -3.29 4.69
N GLY A 52 -8.08 -2.45 3.97
CA GLY A 52 -8.24 -1.00 3.94
C GLY A 52 -7.99 -0.30 5.27
N ALA A 53 -8.53 0.90 5.40
CA ALA A 53 -8.35 1.76 6.57
C ALA A 53 -8.75 1.09 7.89
N GLN A 54 -9.77 0.23 7.88
CA GLN A 54 -10.21 -0.51 9.07
C GLN A 54 -9.16 -1.47 9.57
N THR A 55 -8.51 -2.21 8.69
CA THR A 55 -7.42 -3.14 9.06
C THR A 55 -6.17 -2.36 9.49
N ASP A 56 -5.86 -1.27 8.80
CA ASP A 56 -4.74 -0.40 9.17
C ASP A 56 -4.91 0.12 10.60
N LEU A 57 -6.09 0.67 10.95
CA LEU A 57 -6.38 1.18 12.30
C LEU A 57 -6.32 0.09 13.38
N LYS A 58 -6.87 -1.11 13.11
CA LYS A 58 -6.79 -2.25 14.04
C LYS A 58 -5.33 -2.63 14.30
N THR A 59 -4.52 -2.66 13.24
CA THR A 59 -3.09 -2.98 13.32
C THR A 59 -2.32 -1.93 14.10
N PHE A 60 -2.54 -0.65 13.82
CA PHE A 60 -1.92 0.45 14.56
C PHE A 60 -2.27 0.38 16.05
N HIS A 61 -3.55 0.21 16.34
CA HIS A 61 -4.01 0.10 17.74
C HIS A 61 -3.35 -1.09 18.46
N GLN A 62 -3.30 -2.27 17.82
CA GLN A 62 -2.69 -3.46 18.38
C GLN A 62 -1.19 -3.28 18.67
N LEU A 63 -0.52 -2.44 17.91
CA LEU A 63 0.90 -2.13 18.07
C LEU A 63 1.17 -0.91 18.98
N GLY A 64 0.14 -0.33 19.61
CA GLY A 64 0.27 0.84 20.47
C GLY A 64 0.55 2.14 19.73
N VAL A 65 0.20 2.20 18.43
CA VAL A 65 0.32 3.39 17.58
C VAL A 65 -1.03 4.09 17.50
N PHE A 66 -1.06 5.41 17.64
CA PHE A 66 -2.28 6.19 17.40
C PHE A 66 -2.50 6.30 15.90
N GLY A 67 -3.61 5.72 15.42
CA GLY A 67 -3.95 5.72 13.99
C GLY A 67 -4.97 6.79 13.66
N CYS A 68 -4.71 7.55 12.59
CA CYS A 68 -5.71 8.39 11.91
C CYS A 68 -5.84 7.98 10.43
N THR A 69 -6.90 8.43 9.77
CA THR A 69 -7.18 8.02 8.38
C THR A 69 -7.57 9.18 7.50
N SER A 70 -7.19 9.09 6.23
CA SER A 70 -7.80 9.79 5.11
C SER A 70 -8.39 8.74 4.17
N LEU A 71 -9.71 8.74 4.00
CA LEU A 71 -10.41 7.78 3.15
C LEU A 71 -10.35 8.24 1.69
N THR A 72 -9.91 7.34 0.82
CA THR A 72 -9.76 7.59 -0.63
C THR A 72 -10.94 7.08 -1.44
N CYS A 73 -11.60 6.05 -0.95
CA CYS A 73 -12.77 5.44 -1.56
C CYS A 73 -13.57 4.64 -0.54
N ILE A 74 -14.80 4.31 -0.90
CA ILE A 74 -15.65 3.38 -0.17
C ILE A 74 -15.84 2.14 -1.03
N VAL A 75 -15.49 0.98 -0.49
CA VAL A 75 -15.66 -0.32 -1.16
C VAL A 75 -16.68 -1.15 -0.39
N SER A 76 -17.64 -1.68 -1.10
CA SER A 76 -18.59 -2.68 -0.60
C SER A 76 -18.62 -3.88 -1.55
N PHE A 77 -19.07 -5.02 -1.01
CA PHE A 77 -19.28 -6.25 -1.79
C PHE A 77 -20.77 -6.48 -1.95
N ASP A 78 -21.19 -6.94 -3.12
CA ASP A 78 -22.56 -7.36 -3.36
C ASP A 78 -22.67 -8.89 -3.20
N PRO A 79 -23.23 -9.39 -2.07
CA PRO A 79 -23.36 -10.82 -1.83
C PRO A 79 -24.38 -11.51 -2.75
N HIS A 80 -25.18 -10.73 -3.47
CA HIS A 80 -26.20 -11.23 -4.40
C HIS A 80 -25.73 -11.23 -5.87
N ASN A 81 -24.50 -10.73 -6.14
CA ASN A 81 -23.92 -10.64 -7.47
C ASN A 81 -22.43 -11.05 -7.42
N ASP A 82 -22.19 -12.35 -7.16
CA ASP A 82 -20.86 -12.96 -7.13
C ASP A 82 -19.80 -12.19 -6.31
N TRP A 83 -20.23 -11.54 -5.21
CA TRP A 83 -19.37 -10.70 -4.38
C TRP A 83 -18.71 -9.56 -5.17
N GLY A 84 -19.38 -9.07 -6.20
CA GLY A 84 -18.94 -7.97 -7.02
C GLY A 84 -18.59 -6.75 -6.19
N HIS A 85 -17.49 -6.09 -6.53
CA HIS A 85 -17.03 -4.88 -5.83
C HIS A 85 -17.79 -3.67 -6.34
N ARG A 86 -18.38 -2.91 -5.43
CA ARG A 86 -18.83 -1.55 -5.67
C ARG A 86 -17.79 -0.58 -5.13
N PHE A 87 -17.20 0.18 -6.02
CA PHE A 87 -16.19 1.18 -5.72
C PHE A 87 -16.79 2.58 -5.88
N VAL A 88 -16.65 3.42 -4.85
CA VAL A 88 -17.08 4.82 -4.86
C VAL A 88 -15.90 5.68 -4.43
N PRO A 89 -15.29 6.46 -5.33
CA PRO A 89 -14.19 7.35 -4.98
C PRO A 89 -14.68 8.47 -4.05
N VAL A 90 -13.83 8.88 -3.13
CA VAL A 90 -14.03 10.11 -2.34
C VAL A 90 -13.55 11.29 -3.18
N ASP A 91 -14.22 12.42 -3.04
CA ASP A 91 -13.84 13.66 -3.72
C ASP A 91 -12.39 14.04 -3.39
N PRO A 92 -11.56 14.41 -4.38
CA PRO A 92 -10.16 14.76 -4.18
C PRO A 92 -9.92 15.87 -3.15
N GLN A 93 -10.79 16.89 -3.12
CA GLN A 93 -10.70 17.94 -2.12
C GLN A 93 -10.96 17.41 -0.71
N VAL A 94 -11.93 16.52 -0.55
CA VAL A 94 -12.21 15.88 0.75
C VAL A 94 -11.04 15.04 1.22
N ILE A 95 -10.34 14.34 0.31
CA ILE A 95 -9.12 13.59 0.64
C ILE A 95 -8.04 14.53 1.16
N HIS A 96 -7.80 15.65 0.46
CA HIS A 96 -6.86 16.67 0.88
C HIS A 96 -7.21 17.22 2.28
N ASP A 97 -8.46 17.61 2.50
CA ASP A 97 -8.94 18.17 3.76
C ASP A 97 -8.78 17.19 4.94
N GLN A 98 -9.00 15.89 4.72
CA GLN A 98 -8.75 14.86 5.72
C GLN A 98 -7.27 14.75 6.10
N ILE A 99 -6.36 14.80 5.12
CA ILE A 99 -4.91 14.76 5.36
C ILE A 99 -4.49 16.00 6.14
N GLU A 100 -4.90 17.18 5.69
CA GLU A 100 -4.61 18.45 6.35
C GLU A 100 -5.10 18.46 7.79
N ALA A 101 -6.35 18.04 8.03
CA ALA A 101 -6.94 17.97 9.37
C ALA A 101 -6.13 17.01 10.27
N ALA A 102 -5.75 15.84 9.79
CA ALA A 102 -4.95 14.88 10.55
C ALA A 102 -3.57 15.46 10.94
N VAL A 103 -2.90 16.13 10.01
CA VAL A 103 -1.60 16.76 10.26
C VAL A 103 -1.75 17.94 11.22
N ALA A 104 -2.74 18.80 11.02
CA ALA A 104 -2.94 20.01 11.84
C ALA A 104 -3.29 19.67 13.30
N VAL A 105 -4.19 18.69 13.52
CA VAL A 105 -4.60 18.28 14.87
C VAL A 105 -3.45 17.71 15.69
N HIS A 106 -2.59 16.93 15.07
CA HIS A 106 -1.50 16.25 15.77
C HIS A 106 -0.19 17.02 15.80
N GLY A 107 -0.03 18.02 14.93
CA GLY A 107 1.22 18.76 14.75
C GLY A 107 2.40 17.93 14.21
N ARG A 108 2.22 16.61 14.12
CA ARG A 108 3.18 15.66 13.54
C ARG A 108 2.46 14.38 13.13
N VAL A 109 3.01 13.69 12.13
CA VAL A 109 2.69 12.31 11.77
C VAL A 109 4.02 11.57 11.62
N ASP A 110 4.24 10.50 12.38
CA ASP A 110 5.52 9.76 12.38
C ASP A 110 5.66 8.85 11.17
N ALA A 111 4.55 8.35 10.61
CA ALA A 111 4.53 7.50 9.42
C ALA A 111 3.21 7.63 8.66
N VAL A 112 3.29 7.49 7.35
CA VAL A 112 2.12 7.38 6.46
C VAL A 112 2.11 6.00 5.82
N LYS A 113 0.98 5.30 5.89
CA LYS A 113 0.71 4.10 5.09
C LYS A 113 -0.28 4.46 3.99
N ILE A 114 0.11 4.19 2.76
CA ILE A 114 -0.72 4.39 1.58
C ILE A 114 -1.22 3.01 1.12
N GLY A 115 -2.53 2.89 0.94
CA GLY A 115 -3.17 1.69 0.39
C GLY A 115 -3.88 2.00 -0.92
N MET A 116 -5.10 1.45 -1.09
CA MET A 116 -5.90 1.65 -2.30
C MET A 116 -6.23 3.13 -2.52
N LEU A 117 -5.89 3.66 -3.69
CA LEU A 117 -6.20 5.04 -4.12
C LEU A 117 -7.26 5.08 -5.24
N GLY A 118 -7.21 4.12 -6.13
CA GLY A 118 -8.25 3.84 -7.13
C GLY A 118 -8.27 4.73 -8.37
N THR A 119 -7.74 5.95 -8.33
CA THR A 119 -7.73 6.86 -9.49
C THR A 119 -6.43 7.65 -9.61
N PRO A 120 -6.03 8.05 -10.85
CA PRO A 120 -4.87 8.93 -11.05
C PRO A 120 -5.00 10.28 -10.34
N THR A 121 -6.22 10.81 -10.24
CA THR A 121 -6.48 12.08 -9.55
C THR A 121 -6.20 11.96 -8.05
N THR A 122 -6.68 10.90 -7.41
CA THR A 122 -6.40 10.61 -6.00
C THR A 122 -4.89 10.44 -5.75
N ILE A 123 -4.19 9.75 -6.66
CA ILE A 123 -2.72 9.61 -6.60
C ILE A 123 -2.04 10.97 -6.67
N GLY A 124 -2.52 11.88 -7.51
CA GLY A 124 -2.04 13.26 -7.60
C GLY A 124 -2.13 13.99 -6.27
N VAL A 125 -3.32 13.98 -5.65
CA VAL A 125 -3.57 14.62 -4.33
C VAL A 125 -2.64 14.05 -3.26
N VAL A 126 -2.47 12.73 -3.22
CA VAL A 126 -1.59 12.10 -2.23
C VAL A 126 -0.13 12.46 -2.48
N ALA A 127 0.33 12.49 -3.73
CA ALA A 127 1.69 12.90 -4.08
C ALA A 127 1.97 14.35 -3.66
N GLU A 128 1.05 15.28 -3.88
CA GLU A 128 1.15 16.68 -3.44
C GLU A 128 1.19 16.77 -1.91
N ALA A 129 0.42 15.97 -1.19
CA ALA A 129 0.47 15.92 0.26
C ALA A 129 1.82 15.41 0.78
N LEU A 130 2.42 14.38 0.14
CA LEU A 130 3.75 13.88 0.50
C LEU A 130 4.84 14.95 0.30
N GLU A 131 4.72 15.78 -0.72
CA GLU A 131 5.64 16.90 -0.97
C GLU A 131 5.46 18.02 0.07
N SER A 132 4.22 18.37 0.40
CA SER A 132 3.89 19.48 1.29
C SER A 132 4.23 19.20 2.75
N TYR A 133 3.96 18.00 3.24
CA TYR A 133 4.09 17.66 4.65
C TYR A 133 5.38 16.91 5.01
N GLN A 134 6.13 16.42 4.02
CA GLN A 134 7.44 15.75 4.20
C GLN A 134 7.42 14.69 5.32
N PHE A 135 6.52 13.73 5.24
CA PHE A 135 6.37 12.68 6.25
C PHE A 135 7.68 11.90 6.46
N PRO A 136 8.08 11.62 7.73
CA PRO A 136 9.35 10.96 8.03
C PRO A 136 9.48 9.54 7.48
N LYS A 137 8.33 8.85 7.33
CA LYS A 137 8.25 7.48 6.78
C LYS A 137 7.01 7.32 5.92
N VAL A 138 7.22 6.79 4.72
CA VAL A 138 6.16 6.49 3.75
C VAL A 138 6.19 5.01 3.40
N ILE A 139 5.12 4.32 3.73
CA ILE A 139 4.91 2.90 3.42
C ILE A 139 3.84 2.80 2.34
N LEU A 140 4.18 2.27 1.18
CA LEU A 140 3.28 2.11 0.05
C LEU A 140 2.88 0.64 -0.12
N ASP A 141 1.60 0.34 0.06
CA ASP A 141 1.00 -0.90 -0.43
C ASP A 141 0.44 -0.62 -1.82
N PRO A 142 1.11 -1.09 -2.89
CA PRO A 142 0.86 -0.60 -4.25
C PRO A 142 -0.32 -1.33 -4.88
N VAL A 143 -1.53 -1.06 -4.38
CA VAL A 143 -2.74 -1.69 -4.89
C VAL A 143 -3.02 -1.21 -6.32
N LEU A 144 -2.63 -2.02 -7.30
CA LEU A 144 -2.70 -1.69 -8.74
C LEU A 144 -4.06 -1.97 -9.34
N ILE A 145 -4.72 -3.06 -8.96
CA ILE A 145 -6.01 -3.44 -9.52
C ILE A 145 -7.12 -3.24 -8.49
N CYS A 146 -8.06 -2.38 -8.84
CA CYS A 146 -9.38 -2.38 -8.24
C CYS A 146 -10.27 -3.28 -9.11
N LYS A 147 -10.70 -4.44 -8.59
CA LYS A 147 -11.63 -5.32 -9.32
C LYS A 147 -12.85 -4.50 -9.77
N GLY A 148 -13.18 -4.59 -11.06
CA GLY A 148 -14.29 -3.84 -11.66
C GLY A 148 -13.92 -2.54 -12.37
N GLN A 149 -12.64 -2.19 -12.48
CA GLN A 149 -12.18 -1.09 -13.33
C GLN A 149 -12.01 -1.53 -14.78
N GLU A 150 -12.25 -0.60 -15.71
CA GLU A 150 -11.93 -0.79 -17.11
C GLU A 150 -10.40 -0.88 -17.31
N PRO A 151 -9.91 -1.73 -18.24
CA PRO A 151 -8.48 -1.95 -18.44
C PRO A 151 -7.65 -0.68 -18.69
N GLY A 152 -8.20 0.28 -19.41
CA GLY A 152 -7.51 1.56 -19.67
C GLY A 152 -7.33 2.41 -18.41
N ALA A 153 -8.37 2.51 -17.59
CA ALA A 153 -8.32 3.25 -16.33
C ALA A 153 -7.36 2.59 -15.31
N ALA A 154 -7.25 1.27 -15.32
CA ALA A 154 -6.28 0.54 -14.52
C ALA A 154 -4.85 0.90 -14.92
N LEU A 155 -4.53 0.91 -16.21
CA LEU A 155 -3.20 1.26 -16.72
C LEU A 155 -2.79 2.69 -16.34
N ASP A 156 -3.70 3.66 -16.46
CA ASP A 156 -3.42 5.06 -16.09
C ASP A 156 -3.16 5.18 -14.58
N THR A 157 -3.87 4.42 -13.76
CA THR A 157 -3.68 4.37 -12.31
C THR A 157 -2.32 3.76 -11.96
N ASP A 158 -1.94 2.66 -12.60
CA ASP A 158 -0.66 1.97 -12.40
C ASP A 158 0.52 2.87 -12.78
N ASN A 159 0.42 3.57 -13.92
CA ASN A 159 1.44 4.52 -14.38
C ASN A 159 1.58 5.69 -13.40
N ALA A 160 0.47 6.29 -12.97
CA ALA A 160 0.49 7.39 -12.02
C ALA A 160 1.10 6.98 -10.67
N LEU A 161 0.80 5.77 -10.17
CA LEU A 161 1.37 5.24 -8.94
C LEU A 161 2.88 5.04 -9.07
N ARG A 162 3.33 4.44 -10.17
CA ARG A 162 4.74 4.20 -10.47
C ARG A 162 5.54 5.49 -10.56
N GLU A 163 4.99 6.50 -11.25
CA GLU A 163 5.68 7.76 -11.48
C GLU A 163 5.68 8.68 -10.26
N LYS A 164 4.56 8.75 -9.54
CA LYS A 164 4.35 9.77 -8.51
C LYS A 164 4.60 9.29 -7.09
N LEU A 165 4.29 8.03 -6.77
CA LEU A 165 4.35 7.54 -5.39
C LEU A 165 5.51 6.59 -5.14
N LEU A 166 5.81 5.69 -6.07
CA LEU A 166 6.85 4.69 -5.88
C LEU A 166 8.21 5.32 -5.52
N PRO A 167 8.69 6.39 -6.18
CA PRO A 167 9.97 7.02 -5.85
C PRO A 167 9.98 7.75 -4.50
N ARG A 168 8.80 8.00 -3.92
CA ARG A 168 8.64 8.69 -2.63
C ARG A 168 8.48 7.73 -1.45
N ALA A 169 8.35 6.42 -1.73
CA ALA A 169 8.14 5.42 -0.70
C ALA A 169 9.48 4.99 -0.06
N ASP A 170 9.53 4.94 1.27
CA ASP A 170 10.62 4.29 2.02
C ASP A 170 10.51 2.76 1.95
N VAL A 171 9.27 2.27 1.96
CA VAL A 171 8.96 0.83 1.92
C VAL A 171 7.82 0.59 0.95
N VAL A 172 7.93 -0.42 0.11
CA VAL A 172 6.84 -0.91 -0.72
C VAL A 172 6.55 -2.38 -0.43
N THR A 173 5.23 -2.75 -0.40
CA THR A 173 4.80 -4.09 0.01
C THR A 173 3.98 -4.81 -1.06
N PRO A 174 4.49 -5.02 -2.28
CA PRO A 174 3.73 -5.59 -3.38
C PRO A 174 3.42 -7.08 -3.15
N ASN A 175 2.23 -7.51 -3.55
CA ASN A 175 1.91 -8.92 -3.74
C ASN A 175 2.59 -9.48 -5.00
N LEU A 176 2.39 -10.77 -5.32
CA LEU A 176 3.05 -11.41 -6.47
C LEU A 176 2.71 -10.71 -7.79
N PHE A 177 1.44 -10.43 -8.04
CA PHE A 177 0.98 -9.74 -9.24
C PHE A 177 1.54 -8.32 -9.34
N GLU A 178 1.47 -7.57 -8.24
CA GLU A 178 2.02 -6.21 -8.16
C GLU A 178 3.54 -6.22 -8.34
N THR A 179 4.24 -7.25 -7.81
CA THR A 179 5.68 -7.42 -8.01
C THR A 179 6.01 -7.65 -9.47
N GLN A 180 5.29 -8.53 -10.17
CA GLN A 180 5.44 -8.75 -11.60
C GLN A 180 5.26 -7.46 -12.39
N THR A 181 4.15 -6.76 -12.14
CA THR A 181 3.81 -5.52 -12.83
C THR A 181 4.87 -4.42 -12.59
N LEU A 182 5.25 -4.17 -11.33
CA LEU A 182 6.21 -3.13 -10.99
C LEU A 182 7.63 -3.45 -11.46
N ALA A 183 8.02 -4.71 -11.47
CA ALA A 183 9.32 -5.16 -11.98
C ALA A 183 9.38 -5.26 -13.51
N GLY A 184 8.24 -5.22 -14.20
CA GLY A 184 8.14 -5.41 -15.63
C GLY A 184 8.55 -6.81 -16.08
N VAL A 185 8.07 -7.84 -15.36
CA VAL A 185 8.31 -9.26 -15.68
C VAL A 185 6.99 -9.99 -15.87
N ASP A 186 6.96 -10.92 -16.80
CA ASP A 186 5.73 -11.63 -17.16
C ASP A 186 5.35 -12.69 -16.12
N GLU A 187 6.36 -13.37 -15.53
CA GLU A 187 6.11 -14.48 -14.60
C GLU A 187 7.22 -14.57 -13.54
N ILE A 188 6.81 -14.93 -12.31
CA ILE A 188 7.71 -15.22 -11.19
C ILE A 188 7.40 -16.63 -10.69
N THR A 189 8.29 -17.60 -10.99
CA THR A 189 8.08 -19.02 -10.71
C THR A 189 9.01 -19.58 -9.63
N SER A 190 9.94 -18.76 -9.11
CA SER A 190 10.89 -19.17 -8.08
C SER A 190 11.18 -18.04 -7.10
N VAL A 191 11.77 -18.40 -5.96
CA VAL A 191 12.22 -17.44 -4.95
C VAL A 191 13.33 -16.55 -5.50
N GLU A 192 14.21 -17.07 -6.32
CA GLU A 192 15.28 -16.32 -6.98
C GLU A 192 14.69 -15.28 -7.96
N ALA A 193 13.73 -15.68 -8.77
CA ALA A 193 13.02 -14.74 -9.67
C ALA A 193 12.28 -13.66 -8.86
N LEU A 194 11.71 -14.00 -7.69
CA LEU A 194 11.09 -13.02 -6.80
C LEU A 194 12.10 -12.02 -6.23
N LYS A 195 13.30 -12.49 -5.84
CA LYS A 195 14.40 -11.63 -5.38
C LYS A 195 14.86 -10.66 -6.47
N ASP A 196 15.04 -11.18 -7.69
CA ASP A 196 15.44 -10.36 -8.84
C ASP A 196 14.38 -9.31 -9.19
N ALA A 197 13.11 -9.68 -9.15
CA ALA A 197 12.01 -8.75 -9.37
C ALA A 197 11.94 -7.69 -8.25
N ALA A 198 12.07 -8.08 -6.99
CA ALA A 198 12.12 -7.13 -5.86
C ALA A 198 13.31 -6.16 -5.99
N LYS A 199 14.48 -6.66 -6.44
CA LYS A 199 15.64 -5.81 -6.70
C LYS A 199 15.37 -4.78 -7.80
N ARG A 200 14.72 -5.18 -8.91
CA ARG A 200 14.33 -4.26 -9.99
C ARG A 200 13.39 -3.15 -9.51
N ILE A 201 12.48 -3.46 -8.56
CA ILE A 201 11.64 -2.45 -7.94
C ILE A 201 12.48 -1.51 -7.08
N GLY A 202 13.41 -2.03 -6.29
CA GLY A 202 14.34 -1.23 -5.48
C GLY A 202 15.21 -0.29 -6.32
N ASP A 203 15.64 -0.74 -7.50
CA ASP A 203 16.43 0.06 -8.45
C ASP A 203 15.63 1.26 -9.03
N GLN A 204 14.29 1.28 -8.89
CA GLN A 204 13.44 2.43 -9.22
C GLN A 204 13.41 3.51 -8.12
N GLY A 205 14.22 3.38 -7.07
CA GLY A 205 14.40 4.39 -6.03
C GLY A 205 13.83 4.01 -4.66
N VAL A 206 13.17 2.86 -4.52
CA VAL A 206 12.59 2.41 -3.25
C VAL A 206 13.65 1.72 -2.38
N PRO A 207 13.95 2.24 -1.17
CA PRO A 207 14.99 1.66 -0.30
C PRO A 207 14.68 0.25 0.18
N VAL A 208 13.38 -0.08 0.41
CA VAL A 208 12.95 -1.37 0.94
C VAL A 208 11.79 -1.92 0.16
N VAL A 209 11.93 -3.14 -0.33
CA VAL A 209 10.87 -3.87 -1.02
C VAL A 209 10.55 -5.13 -0.21
N ILE A 210 9.30 -5.30 0.18
CA ILE A 210 8.76 -6.47 0.87
C ILE A 210 7.83 -7.19 -0.12
N ALA A 211 8.40 -7.97 -1.03
CA ALA A 211 7.62 -8.72 -1.99
C ALA A 211 6.95 -9.92 -1.32
N LYS A 212 5.62 -9.93 -1.37
CA LYS A 212 4.78 -10.98 -0.77
C LYS A 212 4.55 -12.08 -1.82
N ALA A 213 4.96 -13.30 -1.52
CA ALA A 213 4.63 -14.49 -2.30
C ALA A 213 3.64 -15.33 -1.49
N GLY A 214 2.38 -15.07 -1.68
CA GLY A 214 1.29 -15.83 -1.10
C GLY A 214 0.23 -16.07 -2.16
N THR A 215 -0.46 -17.19 -2.08
CA THR A 215 -1.64 -17.51 -2.89
C THR A 215 -2.82 -16.70 -2.42
#